data_f7d22e9beb0606c12cb04151f5679de7
#
_entry.id   f7d22e9beb0606c12cb04151f5679de7
#
_cell.length_a   1.000
_cell.length_b   1.000
_cell.length_c   1.000
_cell.angle_alpha   90.00
_cell.angle_beta   90.00
_cell.angle_gamma   90.00
#
_symmetry.space_group_name_H-M   'P 1'
#
loop_
_entity.id
_entity.type
_entity.pdbx_description
1 polymer ?
#
loop_
_entity_poly.entity_id
_entity_poly.type
_entity_poly.pdbx_seq_one_letter_code
_entity_poly.pdbx_strand_id
1 'polypeptide(L)'
;MKKIIYFLFVCVGTFYACKDEEQVLLNADFISDKQTISAGEKVYFMDKSAGEPVRWDWAFEGGEPSVSNLFSPEIVYNYPGTYTVKLRVGRGTENAETEMLKYITVVYPDEITVAFKANKTQALSDESISFTDMSVGFPSTWLWEFIPAEGRTVTSTEQNPSLVFEPGVYSVKLTVTNPKTTATLTQENYLNIIDKNSVAADITADRRMVIEGGVISFKDTSLGRPTRWNWTFEGGTPSTSNEQNPTVTYSTAGKYKVTLVASNDMNTSTAEQEGYITVLPGKDIVLFYPFEGDSKDMGPNAIHPEILKLGDNMDVNFNAPARKEGFTCAEFRSKDNQNYAFLSLPDNDALDFQATPVTTSFWVKTSNKTAANLGVFQHGAGPNASTDGKNKQTWFRFQKSSPFIRYVIEYSGLSGNWTDYKTKAMTDGEWHHYVCVHTNGSTYLYIDGVKAAEALNKGLKPIDRKPYFIGAMYRGAEGSRSYENFMDGYLVYNRAFTAAEAKALYDSMK
;
A
#
# COMPACT_ATOMS: atom_id res chain seq x y z
N MET A 1 97.89 15.20 55.12
CA MET A 1 98.34 14.88 53.79
C MET A 1 97.08 14.61 52.89
N LYS A 2 96.58 15.59 52.21
CA LYS A 2 95.40 15.45 51.38
C LYS A 2 95.82 15.42 49.91
N LYS A 3 95.50 14.32 49.22
CA LYS A 3 95.72 14.22 47.79
C LYS A 3 94.50 14.74 47.09
N ILE A 4 94.70 15.73 46.25
CA ILE A 4 93.70 16.27 45.35
C ILE A 4 93.75 15.52 44.00
N ILE A 5 92.66 14.91 43.58
CA ILE A 5 92.52 14.23 42.31
C ILE A 5 91.72 15.16 41.44
N TYR A 6 92.34 15.60 40.30
CA TYR A 6 91.70 16.34 39.24
C TYR A 6 90.95 15.39 38.32
N PHE A 7 89.62 15.59 38.16
CA PHE A 7 88.80 14.93 37.18
C PHE A 7 88.82 15.73 35.88
N LEU A 8 89.33 15.16 34.86
CA LEU A 8 89.34 15.71 33.51
C LEU A 8 87.98 15.39 32.86
N PHE A 9 87.16 16.40 32.58
CA PHE A 9 85.89 16.24 31.85
C PHE A 9 86.20 16.24 30.33
N VAL A 10 86.10 15.08 29.69
CA VAL A 10 86.12 14.95 28.20
C VAL A 10 84.71 15.16 27.73
N CYS A 11 84.41 16.35 27.10
CA CYS A 11 83.19 16.55 26.36
C CYS A 11 83.24 15.78 25.05
N VAL A 12 82.51 14.67 25.03
CA VAL A 12 82.19 13.98 23.75
C VAL A 12 81.00 14.71 23.13
N GLY A 13 81.27 15.59 22.16
CA GLY A 13 80.26 16.17 21.32
C GLY A 13 79.68 15.09 20.40
N THR A 14 78.46 14.62 20.71
CA THR A 14 77.70 13.86 19.72
C THR A 14 77.16 14.79 18.66
N PHE A 15 77.77 14.78 17.49
CA PHE A 15 77.17 15.31 16.29
C PHE A 15 75.95 14.45 15.97
N TYR A 16 74.74 14.96 16.21
CA TYR A 16 73.56 14.47 15.57
C TYR A 16 73.64 14.92 14.10
N ALA A 17 74.02 14.00 13.23
CA ALA A 17 73.78 14.16 11.81
C ALA A 17 72.28 14.19 11.62
N CYS A 18 71.71 15.36 11.29
CA CYS A 18 70.42 15.43 10.62
C CYS A 18 70.53 14.53 9.38
N LYS A 19 69.94 13.36 9.39
CA LYS A 19 69.57 12.77 8.14
C LYS A 19 68.61 13.72 7.48
N ASP A 20 68.98 14.37 6.41
CA ASP A 20 68.02 14.93 5.47
C ASP A 20 67.09 13.76 5.09
N GLU A 21 65.89 13.71 5.64
CA GLU A 21 64.85 12.85 5.09
C GLU A 21 64.62 13.37 3.68
N GLU A 22 65.00 12.58 2.72
CA GLU A 22 64.73 12.86 1.31
C GLU A 22 63.23 13.05 1.18
N GLN A 23 62.82 14.31 1.06
CA GLN A 23 61.41 14.68 1.02
C GLN A 23 60.85 14.06 -0.24
N VAL A 24 60.05 12.97 -0.06
CA VAL A 24 59.38 12.29 -1.19
C VAL A 24 58.55 13.32 -1.92
N LEU A 25 58.80 13.52 -3.21
CA LEU A 25 58.04 14.44 -4.05
C LEU A 25 56.57 14.04 -4.04
N LEU A 26 55.69 15.02 -3.89
CA LEU A 26 54.27 14.80 -4.00
C LEU A 26 53.94 14.37 -5.43
N ASN A 27 53.34 13.21 -5.57
CA ASN A 27 52.93 12.63 -6.86
C ASN A 27 51.56 12.00 -6.70
N ALA A 28 50.58 12.43 -7.51
CA ALA A 28 49.22 11.89 -7.49
C ALA A 28 49.13 10.58 -8.23
N ASP A 29 48.59 9.56 -7.57
CA ASP A 29 48.30 8.25 -8.15
C ASP A 29 47.14 7.59 -7.42
N PHE A 30 46.40 6.71 -8.09
CA PHE A 30 45.27 5.98 -7.50
C PHE A 30 45.04 4.64 -8.18
N ILE A 31 44.26 3.81 -7.49
CA ILE A 31 43.73 2.57 -8.03
C ILE A 31 42.23 2.48 -7.78
N SER A 32 41.55 1.62 -8.52
CA SER A 32 40.19 1.18 -8.20
C SER A 32 40.17 -0.36 -8.05
N ASP A 33 39.15 -0.85 -7.36
CA ASP A 33 38.90 -2.30 -7.23
C ASP A 33 38.46 -2.91 -8.55
N LYS A 34 37.77 -2.14 -9.41
CA LYS A 34 37.30 -2.54 -10.74
C LYS A 34 37.50 -1.40 -11.74
N GLN A 35 37.78 -1.75 -12.99
CA GLN A 35 37.80 -0.79 -14.11
C GLN A 35 36.71 -1.07 -15.14
N THR A 36 36.13 -2.29 -15.12
CA THR A 36 34.97 -2.65 -15.95
C THR A 36 33.84 -3.12 -15.03
N ILE A 37 32.70 -2.49 -15.15
CA ILE A 37 31.52 -2.73 -14.33
C ILE A 37 30.26 -2.70 -15.20
N SER A 38 29.15 -3.23 -14.67
CA SER A 38 27.82 -3.00 -15.23
C SER A 38 27.23 -1.68 -14.74
N ALA A 39 26.35 -1.10 -15.53
CA ALA A 39 25.65 0.12 -15.12
C ALA A 39 24.89 -0.06 -13.78
N GLY A 40 25.05 0.90 -12.87
CA GLY A 40 24.50 0.88 -11.51
C GLY A 40 25.40 0.21 -10.47
N GLU A 41 26.53 -0.41 -10.87
CA GLU A 41 27.50 -0.94 -9.91
C GLU A 41 28.36 0.14 -9.27
N LYS A 42 28.91 -0.21 -8.10
CA LYS A 42 29.82 0.61 -7.32
C LYS A 42 31.27 0.30 -7.66
N VAL A 43 32.11 1.35 -7.68
CA VAL A 43 33.56 1.28 -7.76
C VAL A 43 34.16 1.92 -6.53
N TYR A 44 35.12 1.24 -5.91
CA TYR A 44 35.87 1.75 -4.78
C TYR A 44 37.24 2.23 -5.24
N PHE A 45 37.50 3.51 -5.02
CA PHE A 45 38.80 4.13 -5.34
C PHE A 45 39.66 4.22 -4.09
N MET A 46 40.95 4.19 -4.27
CA MET A 46 41.90 4.34 -3.20
C MET A 46 43.10 5.17 -3.69
N ASP A 47 43.45 6.19 -2.92
CA ASP A 47 44.68 6.97 -3.12
C ASP A 47 45.92 6.09 -3.01
N LYS A 48 46.88 6.26 -3.94
CA LYS A 48 48.20 5.66 -3.97
C LYS A 48 49.30 6.70 -4.17
N SER A 49 48.96 7.95 -3.92
CA SER A 49 49.89 9.07 -4.09
C SER A 49 51.11 8.94 -3.18
N ALA A 50 52.27 9.35 -3.68
CA ALA A 50 53.48 9.50 -2.89
C ALA A 50 53.59 10.88 -2.26
N GLY A 51 54.41 11.03 -1.22
CA GLY A 51 54.70 12.30 -0.59
C GLY A 51 53.72 12.74 0.48
N GLU A 52 52.99 11.80 1.07
CA GLU A 52 52.08 12.02 2.24
C GLU A 52 51.06 13.15 2.04
N PRO A 53 50.18 13.06 1.05
CA PRO A 53 49.12 14.03 0.86
C PRO A 53 48.16 14.06 2.08
N VAL A 54 47.66 15.27 2.38
CA VAL A 54 46.67 15.49 3.47
C VAL A 54 45.33 16.02 2.95
N ARG A 55 45.24 16.20 1.63
CA ARG A 55 44.03 16.69 0.97
C ARG A 55 43.85 15.96 -0.34
N TRP A 56 42.60 15.57 -0.66
CA TRP A 56 42.19 14.90 -1.89
C TRP A 56 41.04 15.67 -2.52
N ASP A 57 41.15 15.93 -3.83
CA ASP A 57 40.10 16.50 -4.64
C ASP A 57 39.90 15.58 -5.86
N TRP A 58 38.89 14.73 -5.77
CA TRP A 58 38.53 13.81 -6.85
C TRP A 58 37.50 14.41 -7.78
N ALA A 59 37.59 14.07 -9.06
CA ALA A 59 36.56 14.30 -10.05
C ALA A 59 36.30 13.01 -10.85
N PHE A 60 35.04 12.61 -10.93
CA PHE A 60 34.57 11.39 -11.56
C PHE A 60 33.59 11.77 -12.68
N GLU A 61 34.06 11.75 -13.93
CA GLU A 61 33.18 11.95 -15.08
C GLU A 61 32.12 10.85 -15.09
N GLY A 62 30.81 11.23 -15.16
CA GLY A 62 29.69 10.28 -15.17
C GLY A 62 29.45 9.50 -13.88
N GLY A 63 30.25 9.72 -12.85
CA GLY A 63 30.10 9.07 -11.54
C GLY A 63 29.19 9.83 -10.58
N GLU A 64 28.65 9.14 -9.62
CA GLU A 64 27.80 9.71 -8.57
C GLU A 64 28.28 9.21 -7.19
N PRO A 65 28.75 10.13 -6.31
CA PRO A 65 28.91 11.56 -6.54
C PRO A 65 30.02 11.86 -7.58
N SER A 66 29.88 12.97 -8.33
CA SER A 66 30.84 13.36 -9.37
C SER A 66 32.14 13.96 -8.83
N VAL A 67 32.21 14.25 -7.54
CA VAL A 67 33.39 14.77 -6.82
C VAL A 67 33.46 14.17 -5.41
N SER A 68 34.69 14.05 -4.87
CA SER A 68 34.88 13.59 -3.48
C SER A 68 36.16 14.20 -2.90
N ASN A 69 36.23 14.31 -1.58
CA ASN A 69 37.42 14.69 -0.83
C ASN A 69 37.92 13.59 0.12
N LEU A 70 37.38 12.40 0.00
CA LEU A 70 37.75 11.24 0.81
C LEU A 70 39.05 10.59 0.30
N PHE A 71 39.81 9.99 1.19
CA PHE A 71 40.97 9.15 0.84
C PHE A 71 40.57 7.94 -0.01
N SER A 72 39.40 7.35 0.26
CA SER A 72 38.88 6.17 -0.44
C SER A 72 37.40 6.38 -0.76
N PRO A 73 37.04 7.05 -1.86
CA PRO A 73 35.64 7.26 -2.23
C PRO A 73 35.00 6.02 -2.87
N GLU A 74 33.67 5.92 -2.67
CA GLU A 74 32.78 4.98 -3.35
C GLU A 74 31.96 5.74 -4.38
N ILE A 75 31.96 5.29 -5.63
CA ILE A 75 31.30 5.96 -6.75
C ILE A 75 30.42 4.96 -7.51
N VAL A 76 29.21 5.40 -7.85
CA VAL A 76 28.28 4.66 -8.70
C VAL A 76 28.29 5.23 -10.11
N TYR A 77 28.32 4.37 -11.12
CA TYR A 77 28.19 4.78 -12.52
C TYR A 77 26.90 4.22 -13.09
N ASN A 78 25.94 5.10 -13.29
CA ASN A 78 24.58 4.72 -13.65
C ASN A 78 24.35 4.48 -15.16
N TYR A 79 25.25 4.90 -16.03
CA TYR A 79 25.07 4.83 -17.49
C TYR A 79 26.23 4.12 -18.17
N PRO A 80 25.97 3.30 -19.23
CA PRO A 80 27.01 2.71 -20.03
C PRO A 80 27.88 3.77 -20.73
N GLY A 81 29.19 3.56 -20.77
CA GLY A 81 30.15 4.50 -21.34
C GLY A 81 31.56 4.25 -20.85
N THR A 82 32.49 5.13 -21.25
CA THR A 82 33.86 5.16 -20.73
C THR A 82 34.11 6.49 -20.08
N TYR A 83 34.65 6.49 -18.87
CA TYR A 83 34.71 7.66 -18.01
C TYR A 83 36.13 7.93 -17.52
N THR A 84 36.47 9.21 -17.47
CA THR A 84 37.72 9.74 -16.97
C THR A 84 37.66 9.90 -15.46
N VAL A 85 38.76 9.61 -14.78
CA VAL A 85 38.92 9.85 -13.34
C VAL A 85 40.12 10.74 -13.12
N LYS A 86 39.94 11.76 -12.30
CA LYS A 86 40.95 12.74 -11.95
C LYS A 86 41.11 12.81 -10.44
N LEU A 87 42.37 12.81 -9.99
CA LEU A 87 42.74 13.04 -8.61
C LEU A 87 43.74 14.18 -8.51
N ARG A 88 43.42 15.15 -7.70
CA ARG A 88 44.37 16.17 -7.24
C ARG A 88 44.61 15.96 -5.75
N VAL A 89 45.88 15.92 -5.36
CA VAL A 89 46.29 15.80 -3.96
C VAL A 89 47.10 17.01 -3.52
N GLY A 90 47.07 17.31 -2.22
CA GLY A 90 47.77 18.46 -1.68
C GLY A 90 48.46 18.21 -0.35
N ARG A 91 49.61 18.85 -0.16
CA ARG A 91 50.41 18.89 1.08
C ARG A 91 50.92 20.32 1.28
N GLY A 92 50.38 21.01 2.28
CA GLY A 92 50.67 22.46 2.46
C GLY A 92 50.29 23.27 1.22
N THR A 93 51.27 23.94 0.59
CA THR A 93 51.10 24.69 -0.65
C THR A 93 51.35 23.87 -1.91
N GLU A 94 51.88 22.66 -1.78
CA GLU A 94 52.18 21.74 -2.90
C GLU A 94 50.92 21.04 -3.36
N ASN A 95 50.79 20.85 -4.66
CA ASN A 95 49.71 20.04 -5.27
C ASN A 95 50.32 19.18 -6.40
N ALA A 96 49.80 18.00 -6.54
CA ALA A 96 50.02 17.12 -7.68
C ALA A 96 48.69 16.64 -8.22
N GLU A 97 48.62 16.30 -9.48
CA GLU A 97 47.40 15.91 -10.16
C GLU A 97 47.68 14.74 -11.11
N THR A 98 46.77 13.78 -11.20
CA THR A 98 46.75 12.72 -12.20
C THR A 98 45.38 12.64 -12.84
N GLU A 99 45.34 12.36 -14.11
CA GLU A 99 44.10 12.16 -14.88
C GLU A 99 44.24 10.90 -15.70
N MET A 100 43.35 9.95 -15.50
CA MET A 100 43.29 8.69 -16.24
C MET A 100 42.07 8.70 -17.16
N LEU A 101 42.34 8.92 -18.44
CA LEU A 101 41.31 8.96 -19.48
C LEU A 101 40.75 7.56 -19.72
N LYS A 102 39.42 7.47 -19.86
CA LYS A 102 38.69 6.19 -20.09
C LYS A 102 39.01 5.10 -19.07
N TYR A 103 39.29 5.49 -17.85
CA TYR A 103 39.73 4.60 -16.79
C TYR A 103 38.65 3.61 -16.35
N ILE A 104 37.42 4.08 -16.28
CA ILE A 104 36.23 3.23 -15.97
C ILE A 104 35.47 2.95 -17.26
N THR A 105 35.22 1.66 -17.51
CA THR A 105 34.33 1.22 -18.59
C THR A 105 33.07 0.63 -17.97
N VAL A 106 31.93 1.28 -18.25
CA VAL A 106 30.62 0.80 -17.82
C VAL A 106 29.95 0.12 -19.01
N VAL A 107 29.70 -1.16 -18.88
CA VAL A 107 29.07 -1.95 -19.92
C VAL A 107 27.56 -2.01 -19.76
N TYR A 108 26.87 -2.30 -20.87
CA TYR A 108 25.45 -2.61 -20.83
C TYR A 108 25.23 -3.87 -19.98
N PRO A 109 24.14 -3.96 -19.20
CA PRO A 109 23.80 -5.16 -18.47
C PRO A 109 23.51 -6.33 -19.43
N ASP A 110 23.75 -7.54 -18.97
CA ASP A 110 23.51 -8.79 -19.73
C ASP A 110 22.02 -9.13 -19.83
N GLU A 111 21.20 -8.51 -18.99
CA GLU A 111 19.75 -8.76 -18.92
C GLU A 111 18.96 -7.46 -19.12
N ILE A 112 17.83 -7.59 -19.80
CA ILE A 112 16.80 -6.55 -19.90
C ILE A 112 15.53 -7.08 -19.27
N THR A 113 14.96 -6.35 -18.34
CA THR A 113 13.60 -6.60 -17.86
C THR A 113 12.64 -5.80 -18.72
N VAL A 114 11.83 -6.49 -19.54
CA VAL A 114 10.84 -5.86 -20.42
C VAL A 114 9.58 -5.55 -19.63
N ALA A 115 9.12 -4.32 -19.71
CA ALA A 115 7.85 -3.90 -19.14
C ALA A 115 7.24 -2.78 -20.00
N PHE A 116 5.92 -2.75 -20.07
CA PHE A 116 5.20 -1.68 -20.75
C PHE A 116 3.81 -1.50 -20.17
N LYS A 117 3.20 -0.37 -20.49
CA LYS A 117 1.77 -0.09 -20.25
C LYS A 117 1.16 0.66 -21.42
N ALA A 118 -0.15 0.48 -21.60
CA ALA A 118 -0.97 1.35 -22.42
C ALA A 118 -1.68 2.38 -21.53
N ASN A 119 -2.05 3.54 -22.10
CA ASN A 119 -2.87 4.53 -21.40
C ASN A 119 -4.31 4.02 -21.16
N LYS A 120 -4.77 3.08 -21.98
CA LYS A 120 -6.04 2.35 -21.85
C LYS A 120 -5.91 1.00 -22.59
N THR A 121 -6.63 -0.01 -22.12
CA THR A 121 -6.65 -1.35 -22.73
C THR A 121 -7.95 -1.62 -23.48
N GLN A 122 -8.91 -0.69 -23.39
CA GLN A 122 -10.17 -0.74 -24.12
C GLN A 122 -10.39 0.61 -24.80
N ALA A 123 -10.76 0.59 -26.09
CA ALA A 123 -10.94 1.79 -26.90
C ALA A 123 -11.92 1.56 -28.04
N LEU A 124 -12.45 2.65 -28.62
CA LEU A 124 -13.14 2.61 -29.89
C LEU A 124 -12.12 2.59 -31.05
N SER A 125 -12.55 2.05 -32.21
CA SER A 125 -11.69 1.89 -33.38
C SER A 125 -11.25 3.20 -34.07
N ASP A 126 -11.75 4.35 -33.64
CA ASP A 126 -11.27 5.69 -34.07
C ASP A 126 -10.44 6.40 -32.98
N GLU A 127 -10.19 5.74 -31.84
CA GLU A 127 -9.41 6.30 -30.73
C GLU A 127 -7.97 5.81 -30.78
N SER A 128 -7.05 6.73 -30.49
CA SER A 128 -5.64 6.40 -30.34
C SER A 128 -5.33 5.78 -28.98
N ILE A 129 -4.48 4.76 -28.95
CA ILE A 129 -3.89 4.17 -27.76
C ILE A 129 -2.40 4.45 -27.76
N SER A 130 -1.91 5.03 -26.68
CA SER A 130 -0.51 5.33 -26.48
C SER A 130 0.13 4.31 -25.55
N PHE A 131 1.29 3.80 -25.95
CA PHE A 131 2.08 2.85 -25.19
C PHE A 131 3.29 3.55 -24.58
N THR A 132 3.69 3.13 -23.41
CA THR A 132 4.90 3.60 -22.74
C THR A 132 5.79 2.41 -22.45
N ASP A 133 7.01 2.45 -22.95
CA ASP A 133 8.07 1.53 -22.56
C ASP A 133 8.48 1.80 -21.09
N MET A 134 8.56 0.75 -20.31
CA MET A 134 8.99 0.78 -18.91
C MET A 134 10.14 -0.21 -18.68
N SER A 135 10.79 -0.65 -19.75
CA SER A 135 11.87 -1.63 -19.69
C SER A 135 13.11 -1.07 -19.01
N VAL A 136 13.79 -1.93 -18.25
CA VAL A 136 15.02 -1.62 -17.53
C VAL A 136 16.16 -2.43 -18.14
N GLY A 137 17.35 -1.85 -18.28
CA GLY A 137 18.53 -2.50 -18.88
C GLY A 137 19.06 -1.77 -20.12
N PHE A 138 18.73 -0.49 -20.25
CA PHE A 138 19.20 0.41 -21.31
C PHE A 138 18.87 -0.07 -22.73
N PRO A 139 17.60 -0.35 -23.04
CA PRO A 139 17.21 -0.67 -24.42
C PRO A 139 17.56 0.49 -25.36
N SER A 140 18.00 0.16 -26.55
CA SER A 140 18.34 1.10 -27.63
C SER A 140 17.47 0.93 -28.88
N THR A 141 16.76 -0.19 -28.97
CA THR A 141 15.80 -0.45 -30.05
C THR A 141 14.56 -1.14 -29.48
N TRP A 142 13.45 -0.87 -30.12
CA TRP A 142 12.13 -1.38 -29.78
C TRP A 142 11.49 -1.98 -31.03
N LEU A 143 10.78 -3.09 -30.84
CA LEU A 143 9.86 -3.65 -31.82
C LEU A 143 8.57 -4.03 -31.09
N TRP A 144 7.55 -3.28 -31.36
CA TRP A 144 6.19 -3.57 -30.94
C TRP A 144 5.49 -4.38 -32.01
N GLU A 145 4.80 -5.42 -31.60
CA GLU A 145 3.95 -6.25 -32.43
C GLU A 145 2.57 -6.31 -31.78
N PHE A 146 1.56 -5.78 -32.48
CA PHE A 146 0.17 -5.80 -32.07
C PHE A 146 -0.52 -6.87 -32.89
N ILE A 147 -0.82 -7.99 -32.27
CA ILE A 147 -1.21 -9.25 -32.89
C ILE A 147 -2.71 -9.45 -32.68
N PRO A 148 -3.56 -9.22 -33.67
CA PRO A 148 -5.00 -9.47 -33.58
C PRO A 148 -5.26 -10.99 -33.53
N ALA A 149 -6.41 -11.38 -32.95
CA ALA A 149 -6.90 -12.77 -33.00
C ALA A 149 -7.10 -13.24 -34.45
N GLU A 150 -7.52 -12.34 -35.32
CA GLU A 150 -7.66 -12.55 -36.78
C GLU A 150 -7.12 -11.33 -37.50
N GLY A 151 -6.47 -11.54 -38.65
CA GLY A 151 -5.99 -10.45 -39.48
C GLY A 151 -4.47 -10.23 -39.44
N ARG A 152 -4.05 -9.02 -39.77
CA ARG A 152 -2.61 -8.69 -39.92
C ARG A 152 -2.05 -8.02 -38.68
N THR A 153 -0.90 -8.48 -38.24
CA THR A 153 -0.11 -7.85 -37.15
C THR A 153 0.31 -6.42 -37.57
N VAL A 154 0.08 -5.47 -36.67
CA VAL A 154 0.58 -4.10 -36.76
C VAL A 154 1.88 -4.00 -36.00
N THR A 155 2.85 -3.24 -36.49
CA THR A 155 4.17 -3.09 -35.82
C THR A 155 4.57 -1.63 -35.70
N SER A 156 5.40 -1.34 -34.68
CA SER A 156 6.07 -0.04 -34.51
C SER A 156 7.49 -0.25 -33.96
N THR A 157 8.40 0.65 -34.33
CA THR A 157 9.75 0.71 -33.78
C THR A 157 10.01 1.93 -32.90
N GLU A 158 8.99 2.73 -32.65
CA GLU A 158 9.07 3.85 -31.73
C GLU A 158 9.15 3.33 -30.29
N GLN A 159 9.87 4.03 -29.42
CA GLN A 159 9.93 3.68 -28.00
C GLN A 159 8.53 3.74 -27.36
N ASN A 160 7.78 4.79 -27.65
CA ASN A 160 6.46 5.04 -27.07
C ASN A 160 5.44 5.32 -28.21
N PRO A 161 4.95 4.28 -28.90
CA PRO A 161 4.06 4.46 -30.05
C PRO A 161 2.66 4.89 -29.63
N SER A 162 1.97 5.57 -30.54
CA SER A 162 0.56 5.91 -30.41
C SER A 162 -0.16 5.52 -31.70
N LEU A 163 -1.13 4.61 -31.61
CA LEU A 163 -1.74 3.94 -32.76
C LEU A 163 -3.26 3.88 -32.61
N VAL A 164 -3.93 3.82 -33.77
CA VAL A 164 -5.35 3.49 -33.89
C VAL A 164 -5.47 2.08 -34.47
N PHE A 165 -6.43 1.31 -33.95
CA PHE A 165 -6.59 -0.10 -34.31
C PHE A 165 -7.97 -0.37 -34.95
N GLU A 166 -8.03 -1.36 -35.83
CA GLU A 166 -9.27 -1.94 -36.25
C GLU A 166 -9.96 -2.70 -35.09
N PRO A 167 -11.29 -2.90 -35.13
CA PRO A 167 -12.01 -3.65 -34.14
C PRO A 167 -11.45 -5.06 -33.95
N GLY A 168 -11.28 -5.48 -32.69
CA GLY A 168 -10.78 -6.81 -32.34
C GLY A 168 -10.03 -6.87 -31.00
N VAL A 169 -9.64 -8.06 -30.64
CA VAL A 169 -8.79 -8.32 -29.45
C VAL A 169 -7.35 -8.50 -29.94
N TYR A 170 -6.43 -7.80 -29.29
CA TYR A 170 -5.01 -7.85 -29.64
C TYR A 170 -4.15 -8.30 -28.47
N SER A 171 -3.24 -9.23 -28.75
CA SER A 171 -2.06 -9.47 -27.92
C SER A 171 -0.99 -8.44 -28.26
N VAL A 172 -0.26 -7.95 -27.27
CA VAL A 172 0.81 -6.98 -27.45
C VAL A 172 2.12 -7.60 -27.04
N LYS A 173 3.07 -7.59 -28.00
CA LYS A 173 4.41 -8.09 -27.79
C LYS A 173 5.41 -6.95 -27.96
N LEU A 174 6.25 -6.73 -26.95
CA LEU A 174 7.37 -5.80 -27.01
C LEU A 174 8.67 -6.59 -26.98
N THR A 175 9.50 -6.38 -28.01
CA THR A 175 10.89 -6.83 -28.06
C THR A 175 11.79 -5.63 -27.94
N VAL A 176 12.71 -5.64 -26.99
CA VAL A 176 13.71 -4.59 -26.78
C VAL A 176 15.11 -5.15 -26.86
N THR A 177 16.05 -4.37 -27.39
CA THR A 177 17.44 -4.79 -27.57
C THR A 177 18.38 -3.69 -27.07
N ASN A 178 19.42 -4.08 -26.38
CA ASN A 178 20.62 -3.27 -26.17
C ASN A 178 21.82 -3.90 -26.92
N PRO A 179 23.02 -3.29 -26.97
CA PRO A 179 24.17 -3.84 -27.67
C PRO A 179 24.60 -5.24 -27.22
N LYS A 180 24.08 -5.76 -26.11
CA LYS A 180 24.51 -7.02 -25.52
C LYS A 180 23.46 -8.12 -25.58
N THR A 181 22.20 -7.78 -25.47
CA THR A 181 21.10 -8.75 -25.36
C THR A 181 19.77 -8.24 -25.92
N THR A 182 18.87 -9.17 -26.16
CA THR A 182 17.48 -8.94 -26.59
C THR A 182 16.54 -9.65 -25.64
N ALA A 183 15.47 -8.99 -25.25
CA ALA A 183 14.43 -9.56 -24.41
C ALA A 183 13.03 -9.23 -24.96
N THR A 184 12.06 -10.05 -24.60
CA THR A 184 10.68 -9.93 -25.13
C THR A 184 9.69 -10.18 -24.01
N LEU A 185 8.58 -9.41 -24.03
CA LEU A 185 7.39 -9.63 -23.21
C LEU A 185 6.17 -9.67 -24.12
N THR A 186 5.32 -10.67 -23.93
CA THR A 186 4.00 -10.75 -24.60
C THR A 186 2.91 -10.68 -23.54
N GLN A 187 1.93 -9.82 -23.75
CA GLN A 187 0.69 -9.78 -22.98
C GLN A 187 -0.47 -10.20 -23.87
N GLU A 188 -1.02 -11.38 -23.60
CA GLU A 188 -2.10 -11.96 -24.40
C GLU A 188 -3.42 -11.23 -24.15
N ASN A 189 -4.20 -11.02 -25.22
CA ASN A 189 -5.51 -10.35 -25.16
C ASN A 189 -5.49 -9.01 -24.43
N TYR A 190 -4.42 -8.25 -24.61
CA TYR A 190 -4.16 -7.03 -23.84
C TYR A 190 -5.04 -5.85 -24.24
N LEU A 191 -5.44 -5.76 -25.53
CA LEU A 191 -6.35 -4.71 -26.00
C LEU A 191 -7.65 -5.31 -26.45
N ASN A 192 -8.75 -4.61 -26.15
CA ASN A 192 -10.08 -4.87 -26.68
C ASN A 192 -10.56 -3.62 -27.42
N ILE A 193 -10.56 -3.69 -28.77
CA ILE A 193 -10.95 -2.59 -29.63
C ILE A 193 -12.37 -2.84 -30.12
N ILE A 194 -13.26 -1.91 -29.80
CA ILE A 194 -14.68 -1.98 -30.12
C ILE A 194 -14.93 -1.13 -31.36
N ASP A 195 -15.72 -1.65 -32.29
CA ASP A 195 -16.20 -0.84 -33.42
C ASP A 195 -16.88 0.42 -32.89
N LYS A 196 -16.41 1.59 -33.33
CA LYS A 196 -16.95 2.90 -32.93
C LYS A 196 -18.47 3.04 -33.15
N ASN A 197 -19.04 2.23 -34.04
CA ASN A 197 -20.46 2.22 -34.32
C ASN A 197 -21.21 1.18 -33.44
N SER A 198 -20.54 0.25 -32.80
CA SER A 198 -21.18 -0.70 -31.88
C SER A 198 -21.28 -0.11 -30.49
N VAL A 199 -22.26 -0.57 -29.72
CA VAL A 199 -22.42 -0.23 -28.31
C VAL A 199 -21.97 -1.40 -27.48
N ALA A 200 -21.16 -1.14 -26.44
CA ALA A 200 -20.84 -2.10 -25.39
C ALA A 200 -21.34 -1.51 -24.06
N ALA A 201 -22.46 -2.01 -23.57
CA ALA A 201 -23.05 -1.54 -22.32
C ALA A 201 -22.15 -1.89 -21.12
N ASP A 202 -21.96 -0.93 -20.21
CA ASP A 202 -21.24 -1.12 -18.96
C ASP A 202 -21.80 -0.20 -17.86
N ILE A 203 -21.69 -0.62 -16.61
CA ILE A 203 -22.35 -0.02 -15.45
C ILE A 203 -21.31 0.25 -14.35
N THR A 204 -21.36 1.46 -13.80
CA THR A 204 -20.74 1.74 -12.50
C THR A 204 -21.75 2.38 -11.54
N ALA A 205 -21.45 2.30 -10.24
CA ALA A 205 -22.22 2.98 -9.19
C ALA A 205 -21.27 3.66 -8.22
N ASP A 206 -21.75 4.75 -7.58
CA ASP A 206 -20.97 5.44 -6.54
C ASP A 206 -20.67 4.54 -5.34
N ARG A 207 -21.55 3.56 -5.10
CA ARG A 207 -21.40 2.51 -4.09
C ARG A 207 -22.26 1.30 -4.45
N ARG A 208 -21.92 0.14 -3.92
CA ARG A 208 -22.67 -1.11 -4.15
C ARG A 208 -23.28 -1.69 -2.88
N MET A 209 -23.04 -1.04 -1.73
CA MET A 209 -23.56 -1.44 -0.44
C MET A 209 -24.18 -0.25 0.27
N VAL A 210 -25.43 -0.40 0.70
CA VAL A 210 -26.20 0.60 1.47
C VAL A 210 -27.02 -0.10 2.55
N ILE A 211 -27.60 0.68 3.46
CA ILE A 211 -28.66 0.22 4.36
C ILE A 211 -30.04 0.49 3.75
N GLU A 212 -31.08 -0.14 4.29
CA GLU A 212 -32.49 0.13 3.91
C GLU A 212 -32.80 1.63 3.91
N GLY A 213 -33.38 2.11 2.80
CA GLY A 213 -33.62 3.54 2.54
C GLY A 213 -32.43 4.26 1.88
N GLY A 214 -31.31 3.57 1.70
CA GLY A 214 -30.11 4.15 1.08
C GLY A 214 -30.28 4.44 -0.41
N VAL A 215 -29.59 5.47 -0.86
CA VAL A 215 -29.63 5.96 -2.25
C VAL A 215 -28.32 5.65 -2.94
N ILE A 216 -28.40 5.18 -4.18
CA ILE A 216 -27.27 4.85 -5.05
C ILE A 216 -27.36 5.65 -6.34
N SER A 217 -26.25 6.26 -6.74
CA SER A 217 -26.12 6.95 -8.03
C SER A 217 -25.41 6.04 -9.03
N PHE A 218 -26.10 5.66 -10.09
CA PHE A 218 -25.57 4.87 -11.18
C PHE A 218 -24.97 5.77 -12.25
N LYS A 219 -23.96 5.24 -12.93
CA LYS A 219 -23.32 5.92 -14.06
C LYS A 219 -23.16 4.96 -15.22
N ASP A 220 -23.57 5.41 -16.40
CA ASP A 220 -23.27 4.77 -17.67
C ASP A 220 -21.77 4.90 -17.98
N THR A 221 -21.10 3.77 -18.17
CA THR A 221 -19.71 3.68 -18.63
C THR A 221 -19.59 2.93 -19.95
N SER A 222 -20.72 2.80 -20.66
CA SER A 222 -20.79 2.12 -21.96
C SER A 222 -19.88 2.75 -22.99
N LEU A 223 -19.27 1.92 -23.82
CA LEU A 223 -18.53 2.35 -25.01
C LEU A 223 -19.42 2.36 -26.27
N GLY A 224 -18.96 3.00 -27.34
CA GLY A 224 -19.69 3.03 -28.63
C GLY A 224 -20.72 4.15 -28.70
N ARG A 225 -20.62 5.15 -27.83
CA ARG A 225 -21.44 6.39 -27.88
C ARG A 225 -22.95 6.11 -27.91
N PRO A 226 -23.50 5.45 -26.87
CA PRO A 226 -24.95 5.27 -26.77
C PRO A 226 -25.66 6.63 -26.70
N THR A 227 -26.86 6.68 -27.21
CA THR A 227 -27.74 7.87 -27.18
C THR A 227 -29.05 7.62 -26.47
N ARG A 228 -29.28 6.34 -26.08
CA ARG A 228 -30.49 5.91 -25.36
C ARG A 228 -30.09 4.88 -24.30
N TRP A 229 -30.71 4.98 -23.12
CA TRP A 229 -30.51 4.12 -21.97
C TRP A 229 -31.86 3.59 -21.49
N ASN A 230 -31.89 2.34 -21.08
CA ASN A 230 -33.03 1.74 -20.42
C ASN A 230 -32.50 0.91 -19.25
N TRP A 231 -32.62 1.44 -18.07
CA TRP A 231 -32.20 0.81 -16.83
C TRP A 231 -33.34 0.01 -16.22
N THR A 232 -32.99 -1.12 -15.58
CA THR A 232 -33.89 -1.88 -14.72
C THR A 232 -33.17 -2.14 -13.40
N PHE A 233 -33.84 -1.79 -12.28
CA PHE A 233 -33.34 -1.91 -10.92
C PHE A 233 -34.26 -2.84 -10.13
N GLU A 234 -33.87 -4.10 -9.97
CA GLU A 234 -34.60 -5.03 -9.10
C GLU A 234 -34.64 -4.46 -7.68
N GLY A 235 -35.83 -4.41 -7.04
CA GLY A 235 -36.00 -3.88 -5.67
C GLY A 235 -35.75 -2.39 -5.48
N GLY A 236 -35.38 -1.67 -6.52
CA GLY A 236 -35.12 -0.23 -6.50
C GLY A 236 -36.34 0.63 -6.76
N THR A 237 -36.29 1.88 -6.32
CA THR A 237 -37.29 2.93 -6.59
C THR A 237 -36.57 4.18 -7.11
N PRO A 238 -36.80 4.61 -8.38
CA PRO A 238 -37.63 3.95 -9.38
C PRO A 238 -37.06 2.58 -9.79
N SER A 239 -37.93 1.67 -10.25
CA SER A 239 -37.50 0.32 -10.73
C SER A 239 -36.95 0.34 -12.17
N THR A 240 -37.17 1.44 -12.90
CA THR A 240 -36.64 1.67 -14.26
C THR A 240 -36.26 3.14 -14.43
N SER A 241 -35.32 3.44 -15.36
CA SER A 241 -34.98 4.81 -15.76
C SER A 241 -34.47 4.86 -17.20
N ASN A 242 -34.69 5.99 -17.88
CA ASN A 242 -34.11 6.29 -19.18
C ASN A 242 -33.03 7.40 -19.09
N GLU A 243 -32.70 7.85 -17.94
CA GLU A 243 -31.61 8.80 -17.71
C GLU A 243 -30.25 8.11 -17.91
N GLN A 244 -29.25 8.84 -18.39
CA GLN A 244 -27.90 8.29 -18.53
C GLN A 244 -27.31 7.88 -17.16
N ASN A 245 -27.52 8.72 -16.15
CA ASN A 245 -26.96 8.53 -14.82
C ASN A 245 -28.04 8.65 -13.75
N PRO A 246 -28.86 7.62 -13.54
CA PRO A 246 -30.00 7.66 -12.62
C PRO A 246 -29.59 7.49 -11.17
N THR A 247 -30.49 7.93 -10.29
CA THR A 247 -30.38 7.73 -8.85
C THR A 247 -31.54 6.86 -8.36
N VAL A 248 -31.26 5.86 -7.51
CA VAL A 248 -32.22 4.83 -7.08
C VAL A 248 -32.15 4.64 -5.57
N THR A 249 -33.33 4.54 -4.93
CA THR A 249 -33.47 4.22 -3.52
C THR A 249 -33.82 2.76 -3.34
N TYR A 250 -33.16 2.07 -2.39
CA TYR A 250 -33.43 0.68 -2.02
C TYR A 250 -33.99 0.61 -0.59
N SER A 251 -35.25 0.25 -0.44
CA SER A 251 -35.96 0.29 0.86
C SER A 251 -36.06 -1.04 1.57
N THR A 252 -35.63 -2.15 0.98
CA THR A 252 -35.71 -3.50 1.54
C THR A 252 -34.36 -4.17 1.49
N ALA A 253 -33.97 -4.83 2.58
CA ALA A 253 -32.72 -5.60 2.63
C ALA A 253 -32.71 -6.77 1.63
N GLY A 254 -31.59 -6.97 0.95
CA GLY A 254 -31.45 -8.01 -0.08
C GLY A 254 -30.23 -7.79 -1.00
N LYS A 255 -30.11 -8.69 -1.98
CA LYS A 255 -29.17 -8.53 -3.10
C LYS A 255 -29.97 -8.34 -4.36
N TYR A 256 -29.60 -7.35 -5.15
CA TYR A 256 -30.38 -6.90 -6.27
C TYR A 256 -29.59 -6.83 -7.54
N LYS A 257 -30.21 -7.29 -8.62
CA LYS A 257 -29.72 -7.22 -9.98
C LYS A 257 -29.89 -5.81 -10.55
N VAL A 258 -28.95 -5.39 -11.37
CA VAL A 258 -29.04 -4.17 -12.17
C VAL A 258 -28.81 -4.53 -13.63
N THR A 259 -29.66 -4.00 -14.51
CA THR A 259 -29.55 -4.18 -15.94
C THR A 259 -29.53 -2.82 -16.63
N LEU A 260 -28.64 -2.63 -17.59
CA LEU A 260 -28.61 -1.51 -18.51
C LEU A 260 -28.69 -2.02 -19.94
N VAL A 261 -29.69 -1.54 -20.68
CA VAL A 261 -29.73 -1.64 -22.13
C VAL A 261 -29.33 -0.28 -22.70
N ALA A 262 -28.14 -0.20 -23.28
CA ALA A 262 -27.62 0.99 -23.94
C ALA A 262 -27.68 0.83 -25.45
N SER A 263 -28.13 1.85 -26.19
CA SER A 263 -28.27 1.80 -27.63
C SER A 263 -27.92 3.13 -28.31
N ASN A 264 -27.50 3.04 -29.56
CA ASN A 264 -27.49 4.12 -30.54
C ASN A 264 -28.42 3.77 -31.72
N ASP A 265 -28.36 4.50 -32.82
CA ASP A 265 -29.23 4.26 -33.98
C ASP A 265 -28.86 2.98 -34.75
N MET A 266 -27.68 2.40 -34.50
CA MET A 266 -27.16 1.23 -35.20
C MET A 266 -27.17 -0.04 -34.38
N ASN A 267 -26.92 0.08 -33.08
CA ASN A 267 -26.64 -1.08 -32.21
C ASN A 267 -27.26 -0.94 -30.82
N THR A 268 -27.48 -2.08 -30.21
CA THR A 268 -27.96 -2.21 -28.81
C THR A 268 -27.10 -3.23 -28.11
N SER A 269 -26.75 -2.93 -26.83
CA SER A 269 -26.03 -3.84 -25.96
C SER A 269 -26.66 -3.84 -24.59
N THR A 270 -26.51 -4.95 -23.88
CA THR A 270 -27.06 -5.14 -22.52
C THR A 270 -25.94 -5.53 -21.57
N ALA A 271 -25.84 -4.82 -20.45
CA ALA A 271 -25.04 -5.22 -19.27
C ALA A 271 -25.97 -5.69 -18.17
N GLU A 272 -25.75 -6.90 -17.67
CA GLU A 272 -26.48 -7.48 -16.53
C GLU A 272 -25.52 -7.78 -15.42
N GLN A 273 -25.81 -7.31 -14.20
CA GLN A 273 -25.00 -7.48 -13.01
C GLN A 273 -25.84 -8.12 -11.91
N GLU A 274 -25.72 -9.43 -11.75
CA GLU A 274 -26.42 -10.20 -10.70
C GLU A 274 -25.88 -9.86 -9.30
N GLY A 275 -26.80 -9.61 -8.35
CA GLY A 275 -26.44 -9.28 -6.96
C GLY A 275 -25.52 -8.05 -6.86
N TYR A 276 -25.63 -7.12 -7.80
CA TYR A 276 -24.76 -5.94 -7.91
C TYR A 276 -24.88 -5.01 -6.72
N ILE A 277 -26.11 -4.87 -6.20
CA ILE A 277 -26.39 -4.04 -5.03
C ILE A 277 -26.68 -4.95 -3.84
N THR A 278 -26.04 -4.66 -2.71
CA THR A 278 -26.31 -5.26 -1.40
C THR A 278 -26.96 -4.24 -0.48
N VAL A 279 -28.17 -4.52 -0.02
CA VAL A 279 -28.90 -3.68 0.94
C VAL A 279 -28.93 -4.40 2.28
N LEU A 280 -28.38 -3.77 3.31
CA LEU A 280 -28.30 -4.32 4.66
C LEU A 280 -29.54 -3.89 5.48
N PRO A 281 -29.99 -4.71 6.46
CA PRO A 281 -31.06 -4.31 7.37
C PRO A 281 -30.69 -3.02 8.12
N GLY A 282 -31.53 -1.98 7.99
CA GLY A 282 -31.31 -0.68 8.63
C GLY A 282 -31.78 -0.59 10.07
N LYS A 283 -32.63 -1.56 10.52
CA LYS A 283 -33.18 -1.54 11.86
C LYS A 283 -32.10 -1.68 12.94
N ASP A 284 -32.10 -0.77 13.90
CA ASP A 284 -31.20 -0.72 15.05
C ASP A 284 -29.71 -0.53 14.68
N ILE A 285 -29.43 -0.12 13.43
CA ILE A 285 -28.07 0.25 13.02
C ILE A 285 -27.68 1.59 13.65
N VAL A 286 -26.46 1.67 14.17
CA VAL A 286 -25.92 2.88 14.78
C VAL A 286 -24.96 3.57 13.83
N LEU A 287 -24.07 2.81 13.22
CA LEU A 287 -23.14 3.30 12.22
C LEU A 287 -22.80 2.23 11.20
N PHE A 288 -22.42 2.69 10.01
CA PHE A 288 -21.96 1.85 8.91
C PHE A 288 -20.90 2.56 8.08
N TYR A 289 -19.70 2.00 8.10
CA TYR A 289 -18.59 2.41 7.23
C TYR A 289 -18.36 1.35 6.15
N PRO A 290 -18.81 1.57 4.92
CA PRO A 290 -18.50 0.65 3.81
C PRO A 290 -17.02 0.69 3.42
N PHE A 291 -16.31 1.81 3.70
CA PHE A 291 -14.93 2.07 3.30
C PHE A 291 -14.70 2.08 1.78
N GLU A 292 -15.73 2.41 1.02
CA GLU A 292 -15.65 2.55 -0.43
C GLU A 292 -15.21 3.97 -0.82
N GLY A 293 -13.89 4.18 -0.92
CA GLY A 293 -13.28 5.45 -1.31
C GLY A 293 -13.14 6.48 -0.18
N ASP A 294 -13.87 6.33 0.93
CA ASP A 294 -13.81 7.23 2.09
C ASP A 294 -14.19 6.54 3.41
N SER A 295 -14.18 7.31 4.52
CA SER A 295 -14.58 6.86 5.86
C SER A 295 -15.95 7.40 6.29
N LYS A 296 -16.82 7.81 5.35
CA LYS A 296 -18.11 8.36 5.71
C LYS A 296 -19.03 7.33 6.34
N ASP A 297 -19.67 7.72 7.42
CA ASP A 297 -20.78 6.97 7.99
C ASP A 297 -21.98 7.02 7.05
N MET A 298 -22.40 5.87 6.58
CA MET A 298 -23.60 5.66 5.77
C MET A 298 -24.80 5.22 6.62
N GLY A 299 -24.62 5.16 7.94
CA GLY A 299 -25.66 4.91 8.91
C GLY A 299 -26.52 6.15 9.19
N PRO A 300 -27.56 5.99 10.02
CA PRO A 300 -28.55 7.07 10.24
C PRO A 300 -28.05 8.26 11.07
N ASN A 301 -26.88 8.12 11.72
CA ASN A 301 -26.39 9.12 12.67
C ASN A 301 -25.28 10.03 12.11
N ALA A 302 -24.79 9.76 10.90
CA ALA A 302 -23.75 10.52 10.21
C ALA A 302 -22.48 10.76 11.09
N ILE A 303 -22.02 9.72 11.78
CA ILE A 303 -20.87 9.75 12.70
C ILE A 303 -19.59 9.60 11.88
N HIS A 304 -19.13 10.68 11.26
CA HIS A 304 -17.94 10.66 10.41
C HIS A 304 -16.66 10.68 11.27
N PRO A 305 -15.75 9.71 11.15
CA PRO A 305 -14.54 9.65 11.94
C PRO A 305 -13.48 10.62 11.42
N GLU A 306 -12.57 11.01 12.30
CA GLU A 306 -11.33 11.70 11.95
C GLU A 306 -10.19 10.67 11.80
N ILE A 307 -9.29 10.89 10.83
CA ILE A 307 -8.06 10.12 10.72
C ILE A 307 -7.03 10.73 11.65
N LEU A 308 -6.65 10.01 12.70
CA LEU A 308 -5.56 10.38 13.57
C LEU A 308 -4.27 9.67 13.12
N LYS A 309 -3.19 10.44 13.01
CA LYS A 309 -1.88 9.98 12.53
C LYS A 309 -0.86 10.16 13.64
N LEU A 310 -0.16 9.09 13.97
CA LEU A 310 0.99 9.11 14.86
C LEU A 310 2.23 8.75 14.05
N GLY A 311 3.23 9.65 14.04
CA GLY A 311 4.43 9.53 13.21
C GLY A 311 4.25 10.03 11.77
N ASP A 312 5.38 10.17 11.07
CA ASP A 312 5.44 10.70 9.72
C ASP A 312 5.00 9.66 8.68
N ASN A 313 4.33 10.13 7.62
CA ASN A 313 3.88 9.33 6.46
C ASN A 313 2.89 8.20 6.79
N MET A 314 2.15 8.31 7.90
CA MET A 314 1.07 7.38 8.25
C MET A 314 -0.26 7.91 7.72
N ASP A 315 -1.07 7.02 7.15
CA ASP A 315 -2.42 7.33 6.66
C ASP A 315 -3.30 6.10 6.62
N VAL A 316 -4.61 6.29 6.41
CA VAL A 316 -5.56 5.24 6.06
C VAL A 316 -5.93 5.43 4.59
N ASN A 317 -5.66 4.42 3.78
CA ASN A 317 -5.95 4.44 2.34
C ASN A 317 -7.29 3.75 2.08
N PHE A 318 -8.30 4.51 1.62
CA PHE A 318 -9.63 3.98 1.32
C PHE A 318 -9.81 3.51 -0.14
N ASN A 319 -8.76 3.56 -0.95
CA ASN A 319 -8.78 3.10 -2.34
C ASN A 319 -8.02 1.76 -2.52
N ALA A 320 -7.76 1.05 -1.44
CA ALA A 320 -7.16 -0.28 -1.51
C ALA A 320 -8.17 -1.29 -2.08
N PRO A 321 -7.72 -2.30 -2.86
CA PRO A 321 -8.61 -3.33 -3.39
C PRO A 321 -9.31 -4.11 -2.27
N ALA A 322 -10.64 -4.17 -2.32
CA ALA A 322 -11.44 -4.92 -1.36
C ALA A 322 -11.48 -6.43 -1.69
N ARG A 323 -12.30 -7.17 -0.94
CA ARG A 323 -12.53 -8.62 -1.13
C ARG A 323 -13.32 -8.97 -2.39
N LYS A 324 -14.04 -8.01 -2.99
CA LYS A 324 -14.76 -8.17 -4.25
C LYS A 324 -14.16 -7.26 -5.31
N GLU A 325 -14.10 -7.75 -6.52
CA GLU A 325 -13.64 -6.96 -7.66
C GLU A 325 -14.50 -5.71 -7.86
N GLY A 326 -13.85 -4.57 -8.10
CA GLY A 326 -14.50 -3.28 -8.29
C GLY A 326 -14.96 -2.58 -6.99
N PHE A 327 -14.66 -3.15 -5.80
CA PHE A 327 -14.85 -2.50 -4.52
C PHE A 327 -13.52 -2.00 -3.96
N THR A 328 -13.60 -1.02 -3.04
CA THR A 328 -12.45 -0.58 -2.26
C THR A 328 -12.65 -0.86 -0.78
N CYS A 329 -11.59 -0.78 0.01
CA CYS A 329 -11.58 -0.98 1.44
C CYS A 329 -10.59 -0.03 2.14
N ALA A 330 -10.62 0.01 3.47
CA ALA A 330 -9.63 0.73 4.26
C ALA A 330 -8.36 -0.11 4.45
N GLU A 331 -7.21 0.42 4.03
CA GLU A 331 -5.88 -0.08 4.35
C GLU A 331 -5.30 0.75 5.49
N PHE A 332 -5.18 0.17 6.66
CA PHE A 332 -4.51 0.77 7.81
C PHE A 332 -3.01 0.49 7.74
N ARG A 333 -2.19 1.53 7.80
CA ARG A 333 -0.74 1.41 7.77
C ARG A 333 -0.15 1.63 9.14
N SER A 334 0.73 0.72 9.53
CA SER A 334 1.47 0.78 10.79
C SER A 334 2.91 0.34 10.53
N LYS A 335 3.86 1.11 11.03
CA LYS A 335 5.27 0.72 11.04
C LYS A 335 5.64 0.07 12.37
N ASP A 336 5.05 0.57 13.46
CA ASP A 336 5.26 0.10 14.83
C ASP A 336 4.18 0.67 15.76
N ASN A 337 4.28 0.45 17.06
CA ASN A 337 3.33 0.96 18.06
C ASN A 337 3.37 2.47 18.31
N GLN A 338 4.23 3.22 17.61
CA GLN A 338 4.35 4.68 17.72
C GLN A 338 4.06 5.37 16.39
N ASN A 339 4.15 4.64 15.27
CA ASN A 339 3.96 5.16 13.93
C ASN A 339 2.84 4.39 13.24
N TYR A 340 1.61 4.90 13.30
CA TYR A 340 0.41 4.31 12.71
C TYR A 340 -0.71 5.35 12.52
N ALA A 341 -1.69 5.02 11.70
CA ALA A 341 -2.91 5.80 11.53
C ALA A 341 -4.14 4.98 11.94
N PHE A 342 -5.17 5.65 12.42
CA PHE A 342 -6.42 5.04 12.85
C PHE A 342 -7.58 6.02 12.76
N LEU A 343 -8.81 5.51 12.85
CA LEU A 343 -10.01 6.32 12.87
C LEU A 343 -10.44 6.59 14.31
N SER A 344 -10.72 7.86 14.63
CA SER A 344 -11.29 8.30 15.89
C SER A 344 -12.69 8.84 15.66
N LEU A 345 -13.68 8.25 16.31
CA LEU A 345 -15.05 8.68 16.18
C LEU A 345 -15.30 9.89 17.10
N PRO A 346 -16.09 10.88 16.64
CA PRO A 346 -16.49 12.01 17.47
C PRO A 346 -17.42 11.56 18.61
N ASP A 347 -17.55 12.42 19.61
CA ASP A 347 -18.55 12.22 20.67
C ASP A 347 -19.96 12.31 20.10
N ASN A 348 -20.77 11.27 20.30
CA ASN A 348 -22.13 11.21 19.77
C ASN A 348 -23.02 10.38 20.69
N ASP A 349 -24.22 10.86 20.98
CA ASP A 349 -25.15 10.20 21.90
C ASP A 349 -25.61 8.82 21.39
N ALA A 350 -25.63 8.59 20.09
CA ALA A 350 -25.92 7.27 19.50
C ALA A 350 -24.90 6.20 19.83
N LEU A 351 -23.69 6.58 20.30
CA LEU A 351 -22.64 5.66 20.78
C LEU A 351 -22.75 5.36 22.29
N ASP A 352 -23.76 5.88 22.97
CA ASP A 352 -23.98 5.62 24.39
C ASP A 352 -24.73 4.30 24.61
N PHE A 353 -24.01 3.20 24.57
CA PHE A 353 -24.57 1.85 24.78
C PHE A 353 -24.69 1.49 26.24
N GLN A 354 -25.30 2.30 27.08
CA GLN A 354 -25.47 2.07 28.52
C GLN A 354 -25.44 0.55 28.87
N ALA A 355 -26.49 -0.07 29.25
CA ALA A 355 -26.55 -1.51 29.47
C ALA A 355 -27.45 -2.18 28.40
N THR A 356 -27.23 -1.83 27.11
CA THR A 356 -27.97 -2.40 25.98
C THR A 356 -27.15 -3.44 25.24
N PRO A 357 -27.78 -4.43 24.59
CA PRO A 357 -27.09 -5.35 23.72
C PRO A 357 -26.48 -4.63 22.53
N VAL A 358 -25.31 -5.06 22.09
CA VAL A 358 -24.58 -4.47 20.94
C VAL A 358 -24.05 -5.58 20.06
N THR A 359 -24.11 -5.34 18.75
CA THR A 359 -23.43 -6.17 17.75
C THR A 359 -22.50 -5.31 16.94
N THR A 360 -21.22 -5.68 16.87
CA THR A 360 -20.21 -5.07 15.98
C THR A 360 -19.80 -6.09 14.93
N SER A 361 -19.82 -5.67 13.67
CA SER A 361 -19.47 -6.53 12.54
C SER A 361 -18.45 -5.85 11.62
N PHE A 362 -17.50 -6.62 11.09
CA PHE A 362 -16.48 -6.11 10.18
C PHE A 362 -15.78 -7.25 9.45
N TRP A 363 -15.22 -6.94 8.28
CA TRP A 363 -14.30 -7.80 7.56
C TRP A 363 -12.87 -7.34 7.78
N VAL A 364 -11.97 -8.30 7.94
CA VAL A 364 -10.55 -8.06 8.15
C VAL A 364 -9.73 -9.05 7.33
N LYS A 365 -8.68 -8.54 6.68
CA LYS A 365 -7.61 -9.33 6.08
C LYS A 365 -6.30 -8.92 6.71
N THR A 366 -5.56 -9.87 7.29
CA THR A 366 -4.23 -9.63 7.86
C THR A 366 -3.32 -10.84 7.71
N SER A 367 -2.09 -10.57 7.29
CA SER A 367 -0.99 -11.54 7.25
C SER A 367 0.05 -11.29 8.34
N ASN A 368 -0.16 -10.26 9.17
CA ASN A 368 0.81 -9.86 10.18
C ASN A 368 0.87 -10.90 11.32
N LYS A 369 1.93 -11.72 11.31
CA LYS A 369 2.26 -12.74 12.32
C LYS A 369 3.17 -12.20 13.41
N THR A 370 3.40 -10.89 13.48
CA THR A 370 4.43 -10.30 14.30
C THR A 370 4.16 -10.33 15.80
N ALA A 371 5.19 -9.99 16.52
CA ALA A 371 5.35 -10.02 17.96
C ALA A 371 4.40 -9.10 18.76
N ALA A 372 3.56 -8.28 18.15
CA ALA A 372 2.65 -7.35 18.82
C ALA A 372 1.18 -7.80 18.75
N ASN A 373 0.38 -7.37 19.71
CA ASN A 373 -1.08 -7.49 19.60
C ASN A 373 -1.58 -6.45 18.60
N LEU A 374 -2.48 -6.85 17.69
CA LEU A 374 -3.09 -5.95 16.70
C LEU A 374 -4.47 -5.54 17.20
N GLY A 375 -4.65 -4.28 17.59
CA GLY A 375 -5.92 -3.74 18.04
C GLY A 375 -6.80 -3.34 16.86
N VAL A 376 -7.91 -4.03 16.65
CA VAL A 376 -8.83 -3.78 15.52
C VAL A 376 -9.79 -2.66 15.83
N PHE A 377 -10.43 -2.69 17.00
CA PHE A 377 -11.23 -1.58 17.52
C PHE A 377 -11.22 -1.53 19.03
N GLN A 378 -11.53 -0.35 19.57
CA GLN A 378 -11.83 -0.12 20.99
C GLN A 378 -12.95 0.90 21.09
N HIS A 379 -13.95 0.60 21.91
CA HIS A 379 -15.03 1.51 22.26
C HIS A 379 -15.13 1.58 23.78
N GLY A 380 -15.09 2.80 24.34
CA GLY A 380 -15.17 3.09 25.77
C GLY A 380 -13.80 3.25 26.44
N ALA A 381 -13.83 3.71 27.67
CA ALA A 381 -12.65 4.08 28.45
C ALA A 381 -11.87 2.89 28.99
N GLY A 382 -10.57 2.87 28.72
CA GLY A 382 -9.61 1.89 29.24
C GLY A 382 -9.20 2.16 30.70
N PRO A 383 -8.33 1.30 31.27
CA PRO A 383 -8.00 1.28 32.71
C PRO A 383 -7.48 2.60 33.30
N ASN A 384 -6.99 3.50 32.48
CA ASN A 384 -6.41 4.78 32.93
C ASN A 384 -7.24 6.01 32.53
N ALA A 385 -8.37 5.82 31.88
CA ALA A 385 -9.18 6.93 31.36
C ALA A 385 -10.42 7.25 32.19
N SER A 386 -10.78 6.39 33.14
CA SER A 386 -11.95 6.57 34.00
C SER A 386 -11.50 7.12 35.37
N THR A 387 -12.03 8.27 35.74
CA THR A 387 -11.78 8.92 37.04
C THR A 387 -12.29 8.10 38.22
N ASP A 388 -13.12 7.08 37.98
CA ASP A 388 -13.69 6.18 39.00
C ASP A 388 -12.97 4.80 39.08
N GLY A 389 -11.88 4.63 38.31
CA GLY A 389 -11.10 3.39 38.27
C GLY A 389 -11.82 2.21 37.62
N LYS A 390 -12.90 2.46 36.88
CA LYS A 390 -13.75 1.42 36.28
C LYS A 390 -13.58 1.41 34.77
N ASN A 391 -13.19 0.26 34.23
CA ASN A 391 -13.17 0.02 32.80
C ASN A 391 -14.61 -0.18 32.32
N LYS A 392 -15.05 0.63 31.35
CA LYS A 392 -16.36 0.50 30.69
C LYS A 392 -16.11 0.46 29.19
N GLN A 393 -15.57 -0.65 28.70
CA GLN A 393 -15.09 -0.74 27.32
C GLN A 393 -15.36 -2.09 26.67
N THR A 394 -15.42 -2.09 25.35
CA THR A 394 -15.33 -3.27 24.50
C THR A 394 -14.19 -3.11 23.51
N TRP A 395 -13.55 -4.20 23.16
CA TRP A 395 -12.48 -4.19 22.18
C TRP A 395 -12.26 -5.56 21.54
N PHE A 396 -11.63 -5.54 20.37
CA PHE A 396 -11.23 -6.72 19.61
C PHE A 396 -9.78 -6.62 19.18
N ARG A 397 -9.03 -7.73 19.31
CA ARG A 397 -7.65 -7.79 18.86
C ARG A 397 -7.20 -9.18 18.45
N PHE A 398 -6.18 -9.25 17.59
CA PHE A 398 -5.35 -10.43 17.40
C PHE A 398 -4.24 -10.45 18.43
N GLN A 399 -4.01 -11.59 19.08
CA GLN A 399 -3.07 -11.73 20.18
C GLN A 399 -1.63 -11.95 19.68
N LYS A 400 -0.67 -11.36 20.39
CA LYS A 400 0.76 -11.59 20.19
C LYS A 400 1.12 -13.07 20.31
N SER A 401 1.95 -13.57 19.39
CA SER A 401 2.58 -14.91 19.43
C SER A 401 1.60 -16.09 19.52
N SER A 402 0.35 -15.87 19.19
CA SER A 402 -0.71 -16.88 19.24
C SER A 402 -1.70 -16.65 18.10
N PRO A 403 -2.26 -17.72 17.53
CA PRO A 403 -3.35 -17.57 16.55
C PRO A 403 -4.64 -17.02 17.15
N PHE A 404 -4.60 -16.55 18.40
CA PHE A 404 -5.79 -16.21 19.17
C PHE A 404 -6.36 -14.85 18.76
N ILE A 405 -7.70 -14.87 18.63
CA ILE A 405 -8.50 -13.65 18.63
C ILE A 405 -9.06 -13.49 20.04
N ARG A 406 -9.13 -12.26 20.49
CA ARG A 406 -9.79 -11.93 21.74
C ARG A 406 -10.77 -10.78 21.54
N TYR A 407 -12.03 -11.07 21.85
CA TYR A 407 -13.09 -10.09 22.00
C TYR A 407 -13.43 -9.95 23.48
N VAL A 408 -13.51 -8.74 23.97
CA VAL A 408 -13.66 -8.44 25.40
C VAL A 408 -14.70 -7.37 25.63
N ILE A 409 -15.51 -7.59 26.69
CA ILE A 409 -16.25 -6.54 27.38
C ILE A 409 -15.64 -6.44 28.78
N GLU A 410 -15.06 -5.30 29.11
CA GLU A 410 -14.48 -5.01 30.42
C GLU A 410 -15.37 -4.06 31.20
N TYR A 411 -15.68 -4.45 32.43
CA TYR A 411 -16.31 -3.59 33.43
C TYR A 411 -15.58 -3.79 34.76
N SER A 412 -15.35 -2.71 35.51
CA SER A 412 -14.46 -2.64 36.66
C SER A 412 -14.56 -3.81 37.64
N GLY A 413 -13.42 -4.33 38.05
CA GLY A 413 -13.28 -5.36 39.09
C GLY A 413 -13.68 -6.77 38.68
N LEU A 414 -14.14 -6.98 37.44
CA LEU A 414 -14.46 -8.31 36.88
C LEU A 414 -13.45 -8.64 35.78
N SER A 415 -12.29 -9.13 36.17
CA SER A 415 -11.38 -9.77 35.23
C SER A 415 -12.02 -11.04 34.70
N GLY A 416 -12.17 -11.21 33.38
CA GLY A 416 -12.43 -12.50 32.79
C GLY A 416 -13.60 -12.68 31.84
N ASN A 417 -14.27 -11.63 31.38
CA ASN A 417 -15.29 -11.79 30.30
C ASN A 417 -14.60 -11.77 28.92
N TRP A 418 -13.67 -12.73 28.71
CA TRP A 418 -12.91 -12.84 27.48
C TRP A 418 -13.49 -13.92 26.59
N THR A 419 -13.91 -13.56 25.41
CA THR A 419 -14.33 -14.49 24.37
C THR A 419 -13.14 -14.77 23.47
N ASP A 420 -12.43 -15.86 23.78
CA ASP A 420 -11.20 -16.26 23.09
C ASP A 420 -11.47 -17.33 22.03
N TYR A 421 -11.05 -17.07 20.80
CA TYR A 421 -10.96 -18.07 19.75
C TYR A 421 -9.51 -18.53 19.60
N LYS A 422 -9.28 -19.86 19.74
CA LYS A 422 -7.94 -20.45 19.86
C LYS A 422 -7.66 -21.56 18.85
N THR A 423 -8.61 -21.86 17.96
CA THR A 423 -8.60 -23.08 17.16
C THR A 423 -7.75 -22.97 15.90
N LYS A 424 -7.77 -21.80 15.22
CA LYS A 424 -7.06 -21.57 13.96
C LYS A 424 -6.41 -20.18 13.96
N ALA A 425 -5.24 -20.06 13.33
CA ALA A 425 -4.65 -18.75 13.04
C ALA A 425 -5.50 -18.00 12.02
N MET A 426 -5.91 -16.79 12.36
CA MET A 426 -6.71 -15.91 11.52
C MET A 426 -5.89 -14.74 10.94
N THR A 427 -4.58 -14.92 10.92
CA THR A 427 -3.61 -14.03 10.27
C THR A 427 -2.97 -14.73 9.07
N ASP A 428 -3.82 -15.40 8.28
CA ASP A 428 -3.42 -16.22 7.13
C ASP A 428 -3.31 -15.41 5.81
N GLY A 429 -3.70 -14.13 5.85
CA GLY A 429 -3.71 -13.27 4.68
C GLY A 429 -5.01 -13.33 3.88
N GLU A 430 -6.01 -14.04 4.39
CA GLU A 430 -7.34 -14.14 3.78
C GLU A 430 -8.34 -13.18 4.44
N TRP A 431 -9.43 -12.90 3.74
CA TRP A 431 -10.53 -12.11 4.28
C TRP A 431 -11.42 -12.95 5.18
N HIS A 432 -11.63 -12.49 6.41
CA HIS A 432 -12.54 -13.10 7.37
C HIS A 432 -13.55 -12.10 7.90
N HIS A 433 -14.81 -12.55 8.04
CA HIS A 433 -15.89 -11.79 8.63
C HIS A 433 -16.01 -12.07 10.12
N TYR A 434 -16.06 -11.02 10.93
CA TYR A 434 -16.22 -11.11 12.37
C TYR A 434 -17.53 -10.45 12.80
N VAL A 435 -18.30 -11.14 13.64
CA VAL A 435 -19.47 -10.59 14.31
C VAL A 435 -19.31 -10.79 15.82
N CYS A 436 -19.19 -9.70 16.52
CA CYS A 436 -19.01 -9.62 17.97
C CYS A 436 -20.36 -9.24 18.61
N VAL A 437 -20.95 -10.12 19.40
CA VAL A 437 -22.28 -9.92 20.00
C VAL A 437 -22.19 -9.86 21.52
N HIS A 438 -22.75 -8.82 22.11
CA HIS A 438 -22.94 -8.67 23.55
C HIS A 438 -24.41 -8.78 23.91
N THR A 439 -24.77 -9.73 24.79
CA THR A 439 -26.13 -9.95 25.30
C THR A 439 -26.16 -9.87 26.82
N ASN A 440 -27.38 -9.92 27.38
CA ASN A 440 -27.59 -10.12 28.80
C ASN A 440 -27.33 -11.59 29.17
N GLY A 441 -26.11 -11.97 29.45
CA GLY A 441 -25.72 -13.33 29.86
C GLY A 441 -24.52 -13.90 29.13
N SER A 442 -24.28 -13.51 27.87
CA SER A 442 -23.16 -14.02 27.08
C SER A 442 -22.60 -13.00 26.12
N THR A 443 -21.32 -13.21 25.76
CA THR A 443 -20.70 -12.63 24.59
C THR A 443 -20.41 -13.72 23.58
N TYR A 444 -20.68 -13.45 22.30
CA TYR A 444 -20.46 -14.40 21.22
C TYR A 444 -19.49 -13.80 20.19
N LEU A 445 -18.67 -14.66 19.63
CA LEU A 445 -17.86 -14.36 18.46
C LEU A 445 -18.25 -15.30 17.34
N TYR A 446 -18.69 -14.75 16.22
CA TYR A 446 -18.89 -15.49 14.97
C TYR A 446 -17.77 -15.14 14.01
N ILE A 447 -17.29 -16.14 13.29
CA ILE A 447 -16.28 -16.02 12.22
C ILE A 447 -16.86 -16.68 10.99
N ASP A 448 -16.90 -15.95 9.88
CA ASP A 448 -17.42 -16.43 8.59
C ASP A 448 -18.84 -17.02 8.70
N GLY A 449 -19.69 -16.36 9.50
CA GLY A 449 -21.07 -16.76 9.74
C GLY A 449 -21.27 -17.93 10.70
N VAL A 450 -20.18 -18.49 11.29
CA VAL A 450 -20.24 -19.62 12.21
C VAL A 450 -19.85 -19.19 13.62
N LYS A 451 -20.59 -19.67 14.64
CA LYS A 451 -20.23 -19.40 16.04
C LYS A 451 -18.86 -20.01 16.36
N ALA A 452 -17.90 -19.16 16.64
CA ALA A 452 -16.51 -19.53 16.87
C ALA A 452 -16.16 -19.61 18.36
N ALA A 453 -16.73 -18.72 19.18
CA ALA A 453 -16.50 -18.70 20.62
C ALA A 453 -17.68 -18.08 21.38
N GLU A 454 -17.80 -18.42 22.66
CA GLU A 454 -18.77 -17.89 23.60
C GLU A 454 -18.13 -17.75 24.98
N ALA A 455 -18.50 -16.69 25.70
CA ALA A 455 -18.18 -16.51 27.10
C ALA A 455 -19.39 -16.04 27.88
N LEU A 456 -19.63 -16.63 29.04
CA LEU A 456 -20.68 -16.17 29.96
C LEU A 456 -20.30 -14.81 30.53
N ASN A 457 -21.26 -13.89 30.60
CA ASN A 457 -21.10 -12.62 31.30
C ASN A 457 -22.14 -12.49 32.45
N LYS A 458 -21.91 -11.57 33.37
CA LYS A 458 -22.80 -11.32 34.50
C LYS A 458 -23.81 -10.19 34.22
N GLY A 459 -24.49 -10.28 33.07
CA GLY A 459 -25.42 -9.26 32.60
C GLY A 459 -24.80 -8.21 31.68
N LEU A 460 -25.65 -7.36 31.12
CA LEU A 460 -25.24 -6.23 30.30
C LEU A 460 -24.39 -5.24 31.11
N LYS A 461 -23.37 -4.72 30.47
CA LYS A 461 -22.43 -3.76 31.06
C LYS A 461 -22.46 -2.46 30.28
N PRO A 462 -22.46 -1.31 30.96
CA PRO A 462 -22.32 -0.04 30.27
C PRO A 462 -20.97 0.06 29.59
N ILE A 463 -20.98 0.64 28.39
CA ILE A 463 -19.80 1.00 27.62
C ILE A 463 -19.79 2.53 27.53
N ASP A 464 -18.70 3.16 27.93
CA ASP A 464 -18.58 4.61 27.77
C ASP A 464 -18.56 4.96 26.28
N ARG A 465 -19.26 6.01 25.89
CA ARG A 465 -19.39 6.38 24.46
C ARG A 465 -18.08 6.84 23.81
N LYS A 466 -17.06 7.13 24.59
CA LYS A 466 -15.72 7.49 24.07
C LYS A 466 -14.59 7.09 25.04
N PRO A 467 -13.33 6.93 24.54
CA PRO A 467 -12.95 7.03 23.13
C PRO A 467 -13.53 5.89 22.30
N TYR A 468 -13.73 6.11 20.98
CA TYR A 468 -14.04 5.07 20.04
C TYR A 468 -13.01 5.11 18.90
N PHE A 469 -12.21 4.04 18.79
CA PHE A 469 -11.14 3.91 17.80
C PHE A 469 -11.37 2.70 16.91
N ILE A 470 -11.09 2.83 15.60
CA ILE A 470 -11.05 1.74 14.64
C ILE A 470 -9.64 1.74 14.02
N GLY A 471 -8.99 0.57 13.96
CA GLY A 471 -7.60 0.44 13.55
C GLY A 471 -6.59 0.66 14.68
N ALA A 472 -7.05 0.89 15.91
CA ALA A 472 -6.18 1.01 17.08
C ALA A 472 -6.87 0.62 18.39
N MET A 473 -6.05 0.38 19.40
CA MET A 473 -6.42 0.20 20.80
C MET A 473 -5.48 0.99 21.69
N TYR A 474 -6.00 1.79 22.60
CA TYR A 474 -5.21 2.47 23.62
C TYR A 474 -5.29 1.73 24.95
N ARG A 475 -4.15 1.41 25.56
CA ARG A 475 -4.04 0.70 26.84
C ARG A 475 -3.16 1.42 27.86
N GLY A 476 -3.28 2.72 27.96
CA GLY A 476 -2.55 3.51 28.97
C GLY A 476 -1.04 3.24 28.96
N ALA A 477 -0.49 2.85 30.11
CA ALA A 477 0.95 2.60 30.30
C ALA A 477 1.50 1.42 29.47
N GLU A 478 0.67 0.52 28.96
CA GLU A 478 1.10 -0.56 28.06
C GLU A 478 1.29 -0.10 26.61
N GLY A 479 1.00 1.17 26.33
CA GLY A 479 1.10 1.78 25.01
C GLY A 479 -0.06 1.45 24.09
N SER A 480 -0.11 2.16 22.96
CA SER A 480 -1.09 1.95 21.91
C SER A 480 -0.78 0.67 21.13
N ARG A 481 -1.84 0.08 20.55
CA ARG A 481 -1.75 -1.11 19.70
C ARG A 481 -2.41 -0.80 18.39
N SER A 482 -1.60 -0.69 17.36
CA SER A 482 -2.04 -0.42 16.00
C SER A 482 -2.54 -1.68 15.32
N TYR A 483 -3.42 -1.48 14.36
CA TYR A 483 -3.81 -2.48 13.38
C TYR A 483 -3.07 -2.17 12.06
N GLU A 484 -2.51 -3.19 11.45
CA GLU A 484 -1.92 -3.11 10.14
C GLU A 484 -2.64 -4.10 9.25
N ASN A 485 -3.20 -3.64 8.16
CA ASN A 485 -3.79 -4.37 7.06
C ASN A 485 -5.19 -3.82 6.68
N PHE A 486 -6.06 -4.67 6.11
CA PHE A 486 -7.27 -4.25 5.43
C PHE A 486 -8.52 -4.49 6.27
N MET A 487 -9.44 -3.53 6.22
CA MET A 487 -10.76 -3.63 6.83
C MET A 487 -11.83 -3.19 5.83
N ASP A 488 -12.99 -3.86 5.87
CA ASP A 488 -14.11 -3.59 4.99
C ASP A 488 -15.44 -3.75 5.76
N GLY A 489 -16.44 -2.95 5.46
CA GLY A 489 -17.80 -3.08 5.94
C GLY A 489 -17.96 -3.08 7.45
N TYR A 490 -17.52 -2.03 8.16
CA TYR A 490 -17.65 -1.90 9.61
C TYR A 490 -19.04 -1.42 10.02
N LEU A 491 -19.76 -2.22 10.82
CA LEU A 491 -21.12 -1.98 11.26
C LEU A 491 -21.27 -2.10 12.78
N VAL A 492 -22.13 -1.28 13.36
CA VAL A 492 -22.58 -1.40 14.75
C VAL A 492 -24.09 -1.33 14.84
N TYR A 493 -24.68 -2.28 15.55
CA TYR A 493 -26.11 -2.36 15.83
C TYR A 493 -26.37 -2.24 17.32
N ASN A 494 -27.39 -1.48 17.69
CA ASN A 494 -27.88 -1.35 19.07
C ASN A 494 -28.84 -2.49 19.41
N ARG A 495 -28.46 -3.73 19.12
CA ARG A 495 -29.13 -4.97 19.50
C ARG A 495 -28.21 -6.18 19.40
N ALA A 496 -28.57 -7.26 20.05
CA ALA A 496 -27.89 -8.52 19.87
C ALA A 496 -28.39 -9.26 18.62
N PHE A 497 -27.46 -9.79 17.83
CA PHE A 497 -27.78 -10.71 16.74
C PHE A 497 -27.89 -12.14 17.25
N THR A 498 -28.82 -12.87 16.68
CA THR A 498 -28.90 -14.34 16.76
C THR A 498 -27.83 -14.95 15.84
N ALA A 499 -27.57 -16.25 16.00
CA ALA A 499 -26.69 -16.97 15.10
C ALA A 499 -27.18 -16.94 13.65
N ALA A 500 -28.49 -16.99 13.43
CA ALA A 500 -29.08 -16.89 12.09
C ALA A 500 -28.85 -15.52 11.45
N GLU A 501 -28.99 -14.43 12.23
CA GLU A 501 -28.73 -13.09 11.75
C GLU A 501 -27.25 -12.84 11.47
N ALA A 502 -26.33 -13.34 12.31
CA ALA A 502 -24.89 -13.27 12.07
C ALA A 502 -24.51 -13.99 10.78
N LYS A 503 -25.11 -15.18 10.52
CA LYS A 503 -24.91 -15.90 9.27
C LYS A 503 -25.52 -15.16 8.07
N ALA A 504 -26.73 -14.64 8.19
CA ALA A 504 -27.40 -13.90 7.12
C ALA A 504 -26.59 -12.64 6.73
N LEU A 505 -26.03 -11.92 7.73
CA LEU A 505 -25.16 -10.79 7.47
C LEU A 505 -23.88 -11.21 6.71
N TYR A 506 -23.23 -12.29 7.13
CA TYR A 506 -22.09 -12.86 6.40
C TYR A 506 -22.45 -13.18 4.96
N ASP A 507 -23.55 -13.93 4.75
CA ASP A 507 -24.00 -14.37 3.41
C ASP A 507 -24.38 -13.16 2.51
N SER A 508 -24.91 -12.09 3.08
CA SER A 508 -25.23 -10.86 2.35
C SER A 508 -24.00 -10.08 1.93
N MET A 509 -22.96 -10.07 2.76
CA MET A 509 -21.74 -9.32 2.50
C MET A 509 -20.68 -10.12 1.72
N LYS A 510 -20.76 -11.45 1.69
CA LYS A 510 -19.81 -12.35 1.01
C LYS A 510 -19.67 -12.10 -0.50
#